data_0734cb8d32ec92fe55ffb94a1ed2da7d
#
_entry.id   0734cb8d32ec92fe55ffb94a1ed2da7d
#
_cell.length_a   1.000
_cell.length_b   1.000
_cell.length_c   1.000
_cell.angle_alpha   90.00
_cell.angle_beta   90.00
_cell.angle_gamma   90.00
#
_symmetry.space_group_name_H-M   'P 1'
#
loop_
_entity.id
_entity.type
_entity.pdbx_description
1 polymer ?
#
loop_
_entity_poly.entity_id
_entity_poly.type
_entity_poly.pdbx_seq_one_letter_code
_entity_poly.pdbx_strand_id
1 'polypeptide(L)'
;MKQLRIPAVYMRGGTSKGIFFHAHDLPMQPSERDQILLRVMGSPDPYGKQIDGMGGASSSTSKVVIINKSTRSNCDVDYLFGQVSIANAVIDWSGNCGNLSSAVGPFAISEGLVKVPPNGLA
;
A
#
# COMPACT_ATOMS: atom_id res chain seq x y z
N MET A 1 -19.96 1.81 17.69
CA MET A 1 -18.67 1.98 17.01
C MET A 1 -18.90 2.00 15.51
N LYS A 2 -18.43 3.04 14.85
CA LYS A 2 -18.51 3.12 13.39
C LYS A 2 -17.46 2.23 12.74
N GLN A 3 -17.89 1.43 11.79
CA GLN A 3 -16.99 0.65 10.96
C GLN A 3 -16.53 1.50 9.77
N LEU A 4 -15.22 1.56 9.56
CA LEU A 4 -14.65 2.29 8.44
C LEU A 4 -14.36 1.28 7.31
N ARG A 5 -14.84 1.57 6.10
CA ARG A 5 -14.60 0.75 4.92
C ARG A 5 -13.70 1.51 3.96
N ILE A 6 -12.58 0.92 3.61
CA ILE A 6 -11.60 1.54 2.71
C ILE A 6 -11.31 0.54 1.59
N PRO A 7 -11.54 0.93 0.32
CA PRO A 7 -11.18 0.07 -0.80
C PRO A 7 -9.68 -0.18 -0.82
N ALA A 8 -9.30 -1.43 -0.99
CA ALA A 8 -7.89 -1.82 -1.02
C ALA A 8 -7.72 -3.10 -1.80
N VAL A 9 -6.51 -3.32 -2.32
CA VAL A 9 -6.16 -4.55 -3.03
C VAL A 9 -4.95 -5.18 -2.37
N TYR A 10 -5.05 -6.44 -1.99
CA TYR A 10 -3.94 -7.20 -1.46
C TYR A 10 -3.18 -7.82 -2.63
N MET A 11 -1.91 -7.47 -2.79
CA MET A 11 -1.13 -7.89 -3.94
C MET A 11 0.23 -8.44 -3.52
N ARG A 12 0.71 -9.37 -4.33
CA ARG A 12 2.09 -9.83 -4.27
C ARG A 12 2.91 -9.15 -5.37
N GLY A 13 4.12 -8.72 -5.01
CA GLY A 13 5.13 -8.28 -5.96
C GLY A 13 6.43 -8.99 -5.62
N GLY A 14 6.95 -9.85 -6.52
CA GLY A 14 8.12 -10.68 -6.23
C GLY A 14 7.92 -11.48 -4.95
N THR A 15 8.82 -11.36 -3.97
CA THR A 15 8.75 -12.05 -2.70
C THR A 15 7.98 -11.28 -1.62
N SER A 16 7.46 -10.10 -1.94
CA SER A 16 6.77 -9.25 -0.97
C SER A 16 5.27 -9.25 -1.21
N LYS A 17 4.51 -9.01 -0.14
CA LYS A 17 3.07 -8.77 -0.17
C LYS A 17 2.77 -7.44 0.49
N GLY A 18 1.77 -6.75 -0.02
CA GLY A 18 1.33 -5.49 0.56
C GLY A 18 -0.10 -5.18 0.21
N ILE A 19 -0.63 -4.19 0.90
CA ILE A 19 -1.97 -3.69 0.66
C ILE A 19 -1.84 -2.38 -0.11
N PHE A 20 -2.52 -2.31 -1.25
CA PHE A 20 -2.49 -1.18 -2.16
C PHE A 20 -3.75 -0.35 -2.01
N PHE A 21 -3.59 0.95 -1.88
CA PHE A 21 -4.67 1.92 -1.72
C PHE A 21 -4.59 2.99 -2.79
N HIS A 22 -5.74 3.53 -3.16
CA HIS A 22 -5.80 4.81 -3.86
C HIS A 22 -5.63 5.94 -2.85
N ALA A 23 -4.84 6.96 -3.19
CA ALA A 23 -4.60 8.08 -2.30
C ALA A 23 -5.89 8.79 -1.89
N HIS A 24 -6.87 8.89 -2.79
CA HIS A 24 -8.14 9.57 -2.51
C HIS A 24 -9.03 8.84 -1.52
N ASP A 25 -8.76 7.56 -1.24
CA ASP A 25 -9.53 6.77 -0.27
C ASP A 25 -8.99 6.91 1.16
N LEU A 26 -7.90 7.62 1.34
CA LEU A 26 -7.24 7.81 2.64
C LEU A 26 -7.27 9.28 3.04
N PRO A 27 -7.22 9.58 4.37
CA PRO A 27 -7.09 10.97 4.82
C PRO A 27 -5.84 11.64 4.26
N MET A 28 -5.93 12.93 3.95
CA MET A 28 -4.78 13.70 3.47
C MET A 28 -3.77 14.00 4.58
N GLN A 29 -4.23 14.09 5.82
CA GLN A 29 -3.34 14.37 6.95
C GLN A 29 -2.52 13.13 7.29
N PRO A 30 -1.16 13.21 7.26
CA PRO A 30 -0.32 12.04 7.45
C PRO A 30 -0.55 11.30 8.77
N SER A 31 -0.80 12.01 9.87
CA SER A 31 -1.02 11.37 11.16
C SER A 31 -2.30 10.52 11.19
N GLU A 32 -3.38 11.01 10.59
CA GLU A 32 -4.64 10.27 10.50
C GLU A 32 -4.51 9.07 9.55
N ARG A 33 -3.88 9.30 8.41
CA ARG A 33 -3.58 8.25 7.43
C ARG A 33 -2.79 7.12 8.07
N ASP A 34 -1.72 7.45 8.78
CA ASP A 34 -0.84 6.46 9.37
C ASP A 34 -1.54 5.66 10.47
N GLN A 35 -2.39 6.28 11.28
CA GLN A 35 -3.18 5.58 12.28
C GLN A 35 -4.09 4.52 11.65
N ILE A 36 -4.74 4.87 10.55
CA ILE A 36 -5.61 3.93 9.82
C ILE A 36 -4.78 2.77 9.27
N LEU A 37 -3.65 3.07 8.64
CA LEU A 37 -2.80 2.04 8.03
C LEU A 37 -2.19 1.11 9.07
N LEU A 38 -1.77 1.64 10.22
CA LEU A 38 -1.31 0.82 11.32
C LEU A 38 -2.40 -0.14 11.79
N ARG A 39 -3.62 0.36 11.94
CA ARG A 39 -4.75 -0.47 12.36
C ARG A 39 -5.05 -1.56 11.33
N VAL A 40 -5.03 -1.23 10.05
CA VAL A 40 -5.25 -2.19 8.96
C VAL A 40 -4.23 -3.32 9.02
N MET A 41 -2.97 -2.99 9.29
CA MET A 41 -1.89 -3.98 9.34
C MET A 41 -1.83 -4.77 10.64
N GLY A 42 -2.50 -4.29 11.69
CA GLY A 42 -2.44 -4.93 13.01
C GLY A 42 -1.24 -4.51 13.84
N SER A 43 -0.72 -3.31 13.60
CA SER A 43 0.42 -2.75 14.32
C SER A 43 -0.02 -1.62 15.24
N PRO A 44 0.66 -1.40 16.37
CA PRO A 44 1.78 -2.22 16.88
C PRO A 44 1.28 -3.52 17.51
N ASP A 45 2.04 -4.57 17.35
CA ASP A 45 1.78 -5.84 18.04
C ASP A 45 3.05 -6.27 18.78
N PRO A 46 3.08 -6.20 20.12
CA PRO A 46 4.26 -6.57 20.87
C PRO A 46 4.58 -8.07 20.80
N TYR A 47 3.61 -8.88 20.39
CA TYR A 47 3.82 -10.31 20.17
C TYR A 47 4.31 -10.64 18.76
N GLY A 48 4.42 -9.65 17.89
CA GLY A 48 4.98 -9.78 16.55
C GLY A 48 4.18 -10.61 15.58
N LYS A 49 2.86 -10.70 15.76
CA LYS A 49 1.99 -11.59 14.95
C LYS A 49 1.01 -10.87 14.04
N GLN A 50 0.73 -9.60 14.31
CA GLN A 50 -0.26 -8.80 13.55
C GLN A 50 -1.62 -9.53 13.36
N ILE A 51 -2.05 -10.27 14.37
CA ILE A 51 -3.26 -11.12 14.29
C ILE A 51 -4.52 -10.30 14.01
N ASP A 52 -4.61 -9.08 14.57
CA ASP A 52 -5.78 -8.23 14.44
C ASP A 52 -5.82 -7.44 13.14
N GLY A 53 -4.90 -7.71 12.21
CA GLY A 53 -4.82 -6.99 10.95
C GLY A 53 -4.39 -7.87 9.80
N MET A 54 -4.03 -7.23 8.70
CA MET A 54 -3.69 -7.91 7.46
C MET A 54 -2.19 -8.11 7.25
N GLY A 55 -1.35 -7.68 8.18
CA GLY A 55 0.08 -7.92 8.12
C GLY A 55 0.41 -9.39 8.33
N GLY A 56 1.53 -9.82 7.75
CA GLY A 56 1.98 -11.21 7.83
C GLY A 56 3.09 -11.47 8.83
N ALA A 57 3.33 -10.54 9.74
CA ALA A 57 4.31 -10.66 10.82
C ALA A 57 5.77 -10.79 10.35
N SER A 58 6.07 -10.32 9.15
CA SER A 58 7.45 -10.23 8.64
C SER A 58 7.64 -8.94 7.87
N SER A 59 8.89 -8.54 7.66
CA SER A 59 9.20 -7.31 6.93
C SER A 59 8.71 -7.38 5.46
N SER A 60 8.71 -8.56 4.87
CA SER A 60 8.24 -8.75 3.48
C SER A 60 6.72 -8.80 3.35
N THR A 61 5.98 -8.85 4.46
CA THR A 61 4.52 -8.96 4.46
C THR A 61 3.84 -7.87 5.30
N SER A 62 4.58 -6.85 5.74
CA SER A 62 4.06 -5.73 6.52
C SER A 62 4.28 -4.43 5.77
N LYS A 63 3.62 -4.29 4.64
CA LYS A 63 3.85 -3.19 3.68
C LYS A 63 2.53 -2.63 3.18
N VAL A 64 2.54 -1.31 2.95
CA VAL A 64 1.42 -0.62 2.32
C VAL A 64 1.95 0.20 1.14
N VAL A 65 1.10 0.36 0.13
CA VAL A 65 1.41 1.18 -1.05
C VAL A 65 0.24 2.10 -1.31
N ILE A 66 0.53 3.37 -1.53
CA ILE A 66 -0.48 4.36 -1.88
C ILE A 66 -0.19 4.82 -3.31
N ILE A 67 -1.17 4.69 -4.17
CA ILE A 67 -1.03 5.04 -5.59
C ILE A 67 -2.01 6.14 -5.94
N ASN A 68 -1.53 7.07 -6.74
CA ASN A 68 -2.26 8.22 -7.22
C ASN A 68 -1.93 8.44 -8.70
N LYS A 69 -2.90 8.94 -9.46
CA LYS A 69 -2.62 9.33 -10.83
C LYS A 69 -1.64 10.49 -10.82
N SER A 70 -0.56 10.38 -11.62
CA SER A 70 0.48 11.40 -11.62
C SER A 70 0.00 12.69 -12.28
N THR A 71 0.47 13.83 -11.75
CA THR A 71 0.32 15.14 -12.39
C THR A 71 1.49 15.46 -13.31
N ARG A 72 2.54 14.62 -13.31
CA ARG A 72 3.68 14.80 -14.20
C ARG A 72 3.34 14.28 -15.60
N SER A 73 3.78 15.00 -16.63
CA SER A 73 3.49 14.63 -18.02
C SER A 73 4.19 13.34 -18.46
N ASN A 74 5.30 12.99 -17.81
CA ASN A 74 6.11 11.82 -18.17
C ASN A 74 5.88 10.61 -17.26
N CYS A 75 4.89 10.66 -16.39
CA CYS A 75 4.56 9.57 -15.46
C CYS A 75 3.06 9.29 -15.49
N ASP A 76 2.69 8.04 -15.39
CA ASP A 76 1.28 7.63 -15.33
C ASP A 76 0.73 7.66 -13.92
N VAL A 77 1.50 7.18 -12.94
CA VAL A 77 1.09 7.12 -11.54
C VAL A 77 2.22 7.58 -10.63
N ASP A 78 1.83 8.09 -9.47
CA ASP A 78 2.73 8.33 -8.34
C ASP A 78 2.58 7.18 -7.35
N TYR A 79 3.69 6.80 -6.76
CA TYR A 79 3.77 5.63 -5.90
C TYR A 79 4.46 6.00 -4.60
N LEU A 80 3.82 5.67 -3.47
CA LEU A 80 4.37 5.89 -2.14
C LEU A 80 4.39 4.57 -1.39
N PHE A 81 5.58 4.12 -1.00
CA PHE A 81 5.77 2.87 -0.29
C PHE A 81 5.93 3.13 1.21
N GLY A 82 5.22 2.36 2.03
CA GLY A 82 5.35 2.39 3.49
C GLY A 82 5.72 1.03 4.06
N GLN A 83 6.82 1.00 4.80
CA GLN A 83 7.20 -0.18 5.60
C GLN A 83 6.58 -0.03 6.98
N VAL A 84 5.63 -0.89 7.31
CA VAL A 84 4.91 -0.84 8.58
C VAL A 84 5.67 -1.64 9.62
N SER A 85 6.05 -1.01 10.72
CA SER A 85 6.67 -1.71 11.85
C SER A 85 5.68 -2.69 12.46
N ILE A 86 6.15 -3.87 12.85
CA ILE A 86 5.30 -4.89 13.45
C ILE A 86 5.07 -4.57 14.93
N ALA A 87 6.12 -4.25 15.66
CA ALA A 87 6.08 -4.06 17.11
C ALA A 87 5.81 -2.62 17.55
N ASN A 88 6.05 -1.65 16.69
CA ASN A 88 5.95 -0.23 17.02
C ASN A 88 4.90 0.48 16.16
N ALA A 89 4.36 1.59 16.66
CA ALA A 89 3.38 2.40 15.94
C ALA A 89 4.08 3.37 14.97
N VAL A 90 4.83 2.81 14.01
CA VAL A 90 5.66 3.57 13.06
C VAL A 90 5.48 2.99 11.65
N ILE A 91 5.33 3.88 10.67
CA ILE A 91 5.44 3.55 9.25
C ILE A 91 6.61 4.33 8.69
N ASP A 92 7.56 3.63 8.08
CA ASP A 92 8.71 4.25 7.42
C ASP A 92 8.38 4.49 5.95
N TRP A 93 8.25 5.75 5.57
CA TRP A 93 7.93 6.16 4.21
C TRP A 93 9.18 6.52 3.38
N SER A 94 10.37 6.42 3.98
CA SER A 94 11.61 6.84 3.32
C SER A 94 12.21 5.78 2.41
N GLY A 95 11.79 4.53 2.55
CA GLY A 95 12.36 3.41 1.80
C GLY A 95 11.67 3.14 0.47
N ASN A 96 12.12 2.07 -0.17
CA ASN A 96 11.51 1.54 -1.38
C ASN A 96 11.60 0.01 -1.34
N CYS A 97 10.67 -0.65 -2.02
CA CYS A 97 10.66 -2.11 -2.14
C CYS A 97 10.67 -2.49 -3.62
N GLY A 98 11.82 -2.95 -4.10
CA GLY A 98 11.96 -3.39 -5.50
C GLY A 98 11.00 -4.52 -5.87
N ASN A 99 10.79 -5.47 -4.96
CA ASN A 99 9.85 -6.57 -5.19
C ASN A 99 8.41 -6.07 -5.31
N LEU A 100 7.96 -5.26 -4.36
CA LEU A 100 6.56 -4.81 -4.33
C LEU A 100 6.25 -3.82 -5.45
N SER A 101 7.24 -3.04 -5.89
CA SER A 101 7.07 -2.10 -6.99
C SER A 101 6.67 -2.79 -8.30
N SER A 102 6.97 -4.08 -8.47
CA SER A 102 6.55 -4.84 -9.64
C SER A 102 5.04 -5.01 -9.73
N ALA A 103 4.31 -4.84 -8.64
CA ALA A 103 2.86 -4.92 -8.60
C ALA A 103 2.16 -3.58 -8.92
N VAL A 104 2.90 -2.48 -9.03
CA VAL A 104 2.34 -1.14 -9.26
C VAL A 104 1.68 -1.05 -10.64
N GLY A 105 2.34 -1.54 -11.68
CA GLY A 105 1.79 -1.56 -13.02
C GLY A 105 0.50 -2.37 -13.12
N PRO A 106 0.50 -3.64 -12.70
CA PRO A 106 -0.72 -4.44 -12.65
C PRO A 106 -1.86 -3.82 -11.85
N PHE A 107 -1.57 -3.22 -10.70
CA PHE A 107 -2.57 -2.50 -9.93
C PHE A 107 -3.16 -1.33 -10.72
N ALA A 108 -2.31 -0.50 -11.31
CA ALA A 108 -2.73 0.68 -12.05
C ALA A 108 -3.61 0.31 -13.26
N ILE A 109 -3.29 -0.77 -13.94
CA ILE A 109 -4.09 -1.28 -15.07
C ILE A 109 -5.43 -1.82 -14.56
N SER A 110 -5.41 -2.66 -13.54
CA SER A 110 -6.59 -3.27 -12.95
C SER A 110 -7.58 -2.22 -12.43
N GLU A 111 -7.07 -1.13 -11.84
CA GLU A 111 -7.89 -0.07 -11.25
C GLU A 111 -8.21 1.07 -12.23
N GLY A 112 -7.83 0.93 -13.51
CA GLY A 112 -8.19 1.90 -14.53
C GLY A 112 -7.39 3.19 -14.50
N LEU A 113 -6.26 3.22 -13.80
CA LEU A 113 -5.38 4.39 -13.73
C LEU A 113 -4.52 4.54 -14.98
N VAL A 114 -4.26 3.44 -15.67
CA VAL A 114 -3.48 3.39 -16.90
C VAL A 114 -4.29 2.66 -17.95
N LYS A 115 -4.39 3.25 -19.15
CA LYS A 115 -5.02 2.61 -20.30
C LYS A 115 -4.07 1.64 -20.96
N VAL A 116 -4.55 0.41 -21.17
CA VAL A 116 -3.79 -0.57 -21.98
C VAL A 116 -4.03 -0.26 -23.45
N PRO A 117 -2.97 -0.06 -24.25
CA PRO A 117 -3.12 0.16 -25.70
C PRO A 117 -3.78 -1.04 -26.39
N PRO A 118 -4.39 -0.85 -27.59
CA PRO A 118 -5.03 -1.95 -28.31
C PRO A 118 -4.11 -3.13 -28.66
N ASN A 119 -2.79 -2.90 -28.71
CA ASN A 119 -1.80 -3.96 -28.94
C ASN A 119 -1.43 -4.74 -27.67
N GLY A 120 -2.05 -4.44 -26.53
CA GLY A 120 -1.76 -5.10 -25.26
C GLY A 120 -0.46 -4.70 -24.58
N LEU A 121 0.24 -3.68 -25.07
CA LEU A 121 1.49 -3.18 -24.49
C LEU A 121 1.20 -1.89 -23.72
N ALA A 122 1.48 -1.90 -22.43
CA ALA A 122 1.32 -0.75 -21.56
C ALA A 122 2.66 -0.06 -21.29
#